data_c16f12f9ff7acd4735182ca66edd8bf5
#
_entry.id   c16f12f9ff7acd4735182ca66edd8bf5
#
_cell.length_a   1.000
_cell.length_b   1.000
_cell.length_c   1.000
_cell.angle_alpha   90.00
_cell.angle_beta   90.00
_cell.angle_gamma   90.00
#
_symmetry.space_group_name_H-M   'P 1'
#
loop_
_entity.id
_entity.type
_entity.pdbx_description
1 polymer ?
#
loop_
_entity_poly.entity_id
_entity_poly.type
_entity_poly.pdbx_seq_one_letter_code
_entity_poly.pdbx_strand_id
1 'polypeptide(L)'
;MSRVESFYDAYGEREWLRLERHRTEFAVTMRVLKTAIPPAPARVLDIGGGPGRYSVALAAQGYQVTLVDLSATQLTQARDYAERSAVTLEAVIQADALALPATIAGPYDAVLLFGPLYHLLTHAERAQAVVEACTRLRPGGLLAATFVSRFAPFRDAAAKDPLWIIQDPAYTEHVLQTGVHDRGELFPQAYFAHPTEVAPLMEAAGLTTQALIGVEGIVAGHEEQVNALTGAAWDAWVALNERLGRDPALLGAADHLLYLGNKPVP
;
A
#
# COMPACT_ATOMS: atom_id res chain seq x y z
N MET A 1 19.57 -4.92 -11.28
CA MET A 1 18.11 -5.13 -11.22
C MET A 1 17.83 -5.92 -9.96
N SER A 2 16.99 -5.41 -9.07
CA SER A 2 16.61 -6.12 -7.85
C SER A 2 15.64 -7.28 -8.18
N ARG A 3 15.49 -8.23 -7.24
CA ARG A 3 14.52 -9.33 -7.42
C ARG A 3 13.07 -8.82 -7.52
N VAL A 4 12.76 -7.78 -6.77
CA VAL A 4 11.45 -7.10 -6.77
C VAL A 4 11.20 -6.40 -8.11
N GLU A 5 12.18 -5.63 -8.60
CA GLU A 5 12.11 -4.96 -9.91
C GLU A 5 11.86 -5.97 -11.04
N SER A 6 12.66 -7.05 -11.11
CA SER A 6 12.50 -8.10 -12.13
C SER A 6 11.13 -8.77 -12.07
N PHE A 7 10.57 -8.97 -10.87
CA PHE A 7 9.24 -9.53 -10.70
C PHE A 7 8.18 -8.60 -11.29
N TYR A 8 8.17 -7.31 -10.92
CA TYR A 8 7.16 -6.37 -11.39
C TYR A 8 7.30 -6.03 -12.87
N ASP A 9 8.52 -6.03 -13.42
CA ASP A 9 8.71 -5.91 -14.87
C ASP A 9 8.09 -7.09 -15.64
N ALA A 10 8.16 -8.31 -15.10
CA ALA A 10 7.54 -9.49 -15.67
C ALA A 10 6.03 -9.58 -15.35
N TYR A 11 5.59 -9.00 -14.24
CA TYR A 11 4.19 -9.08 -13.80
C TYR A 11 3.25 -8.26 -14.68
N GLY A 12 3.75 -7.14 -15.24
CA GLY A 12 3.06 -6.34 -16.26
C GLY A 12 1.68 -5.85 -15.80
N GLU A 13 0.68 -5.98 -16.68
CA GLU A 13 -0.71 -5.51 -16.42
C GLU A 13 -1.41 -6.23 -15.26
N ARG A 14 -0.86 -7.32 -14.75
CA ARG A 14 -1.48 -8.10 -13.66
C ARG A 14 -1.60 -7.28 -12.39
N GLU A 15 -0.70 -6.32 -12.16
CA GLU A 15 -0.77 -5.45 -10.98
C GLU A 15 -1.98 -4.51 -11.04
N TRP A 16 -2.29 -3.94 -12.20
CA TRP A 16 -3.52 -3.18 -12.36
C TRP A 16 -4.76 -4.03 -12.11
N LEU A 17 -4.80 -5.23 -12.71
CA LEU A 17 -5.90 -6.19 -12.56
C LEU A 17 -6.04 -6.72 -11.12
N ARG A 18 -4.96 -6.69 -10.34
CA ARG A 18 -5.02 -7.04 -8.91
C ARG A 18 -6.02 -6.16 -8.17
N LEU A 19 -5.92 -4.85 -8.29
CA LEU A 19 -6.84 -3.92 -7.62
C LEU A 19 -8.26 -3.91 -8.24
N GLU A 20 -8.43 -4.45 -9.45
CA GLU A 20 -9.76 -4.72 -9.98
C GLU A 20 -10.42 -5.93 -9.32
N ARG A 21 -9.63 -6.95 -8.99
CA ARG A 21 -10.09 -8.10 -8.19
C ARG A 21 -10.29 -7.74 -6.73
N HIS A 22 -9.43 -6.89 -6.16
CA HIS A 22 -9.49 -6.42 -4.77
C HIS A 22 -10.16 -5.04 -4.68
N ARG A 23 -11.41 -4.96 -5.17
CA ARG A 23 -12.17 -3.70 -5.21
C ARG A 23 -12.37 -3.08 -3.83
N THR A 24 -12.53 -3.91 -2.79
CA THR A 24 -12.71 -3.45 -1.41
C THR A 24 -11.47 -2.71 -0.92
N GLU A 25 -10.26 -3.27 -1.15
CA GLU A 25 -8.99 -2.61 -0.83
C GLU A 25 -8.93 -1.19 -1.42
N PHE A 26 -9.15 -1.09 -2.72
CA PHE A 26 -9.10 0.19 -3.42
C PHE A 26 -10.17 1.17 -2.91
N ALA A 27 -11.41 0.73 -2.78
CA ALA A 27 -12.53 1.58 -2.41
C ALA A 27 -12.40 2.12 -0.97
N VAL A 28 -12.03 1.27 -0.01
CA VAL A 28 -11.82 1.69 1.39
C VAL A 28 -10.64 2.65 1.48
N THR A 29 -9.50 2.32 0.84
CA THR A 29 -8.33 3.20 0.82
C THR A 29 -8.66 4.57 0.23
N MET A 30 -9.34 4.64 -0.92
CA MET A 30 -9.74 5.92 -1.53
C MET A 30 -10.71 6.73 -0.67
N ARG A 31 -11.65 6.08 0.05
CA ARG A 31 -12.54 6.78 1.00
C ARG A 31 -11.74 7.40 2.15
N VAL A 32 -10.79 6.66 2.70
CA VAL A 32 -9.91 7.13 3.78
C VAL A 32 -9.05 8.29 3.28
N LEU A 33 -8.39 8.15 2.14
CA LEU A 33 -7.55 9.20 1.56
C LEU A 33 -8.33 10.49 1.27
N LYS A 34 -9.56 10.38 0.76
CA LYS A 34 -10.43 11.53 0.47
C LYS A 34 -10.70 12.42 1.71
N THR A 35 -10.71 11.82 2.90
CA THR A 35 -10.93 12.55 4.16
C THR A 35 -9.63 12.96 4.85
N ALA A 36 -8.53 12.28 4.56
CA ALA A 36 -7.25 12.49 5.23
C ALA A 36 -6.31 13.45 4.48
N ILE A 37 -6.32 13.43 3.13
CA ILE A 37 -5.54 14.37 2.31
C ILE A 37 -6.25 15.74 2.28
N PRO A 38 -5.51 16.87 2.35
CA PRO A 38 -6.10 18.19 2.15
C PRO A 38 -6.85 18.27 0.80
N PRO A 39 -7.88 19.14 0.68
CA PRO A 39 -8.60 19.30 -0.59
C PRO A 39 -7.70 19.61 -1.78
N ALA A 40 -8.08 19.15 -2.96
CA ALA A 40 -7.40 19.53 -4.20
C ALA A 40 -7.47 21.06 -4.44
N PRO A 41 -6.45 21.66 -5.05
CA PRO A 41 -5.25 21.03 -5.62
C PRO A 41 -4.11 20.87 -4.60
N ALA A 42 -4.06 19.75 -3.88
CA ALA A 42 -2.92 19.44 -3.02
C ALA A 42 -1.88 18.61 -3.79
N ARG A 43 -0.61 18.73 -3.39
CA ARG A 43 0.50 17.99 -4.00
C ARG A 43 0.66 16.64 -3.30
N VAL A 44 0.61 15.56 -4.08
CA VAL A 44 0.73 14.19 -3.61
C VAL A 44 1.94 13.52 -4.25
N LEU A 45 2.78 12.87 -3.44
CA LEU A 45 3.86 12.01 -3.89
C LEU A 45 3.44 10.55 -3.65
N ASP A 46 3.40 9.74 -4.71
CA ASP A 46 3.05 8.32 -4.65
C ASP A 46 4.32 7.49 -4.89
N ILE A 47 4.88 6.91 -3.83
CA ILE A 47 6.13 6.13 -3.82
C ILE A 47 5.79 4.64 -3.87
N GLY A 48 6.25 3.95 -4.92
CA GLY A 48 5.90 2.57 -5.21
C GLY A 48 4.49 2.45 -5.78
N GLY A 49 4.03 3.47 -6.51
CA GLY A 49 2.66 3.52 -7.03
C GLY A 49 2.39 2.58 -8.22
N GLY A 50 3.41 1.81 -8.68
CA GLY A 50 3.27 0.82 -9.72
C GLY A 50 2.65 1.39 -11.00
N PRO A 51 1.58 0.76 -11.54
CA PRO A 51 0.90 1.21 -12.76
C PRO A 51 0.01 2.44 -12.52
N GLY A 52 0.09 3.08 -11.33
CA GLY A 52 -0.53 4.36 -11.05
C GLY A 52 -2.00 4.31 -10.66
N ARG A 53 -2.51 3.20 -10.12
CA ARG A 53 -3.94 3.05 -9.80
C ARG A 53 -4.46 4.17 -8.89
N TYR A 54 -3.74 4.45 -7.79
CA TYR A 54 -4.07 5.54 -6.88
C TYR A 54 -3.71 6.91 -7.47
N SER A 55 -2.55 7.02 -8.11
CA SER A 55 -2.09 8.25 -8.76
C SER A 55 -3.09 8.78 -9.78
N VAL A 56 -3.57 7.93 -10.70
CA VAL A 56 -4.56 8.29 -11.72
C VAL A 56 -5.90 8.68 -11.09
N ALA A 57 -6.36 7.92 -10.08
CA ALA A 57 -7.60 8.21 -9.39
C ALA A 57 -7.57 9.53 -8.61
N LEU A 58 -6.43 9.90 -8.01
CA LEU A 58 -6.24 11.17 -7.33
C LEU A 58 -6.10 12.32 -8.34
N ALA A 59 -5.33 12.14 -9.42
CA ALA A 59 -5.22 13.15 -10.47
C ALA A 59 -6.57 13.46 -11.12
N ALA A 60 -7.44 12.48 -11.31
CA ALA A 60 -8.81 12.66 -11.78
C ALA A 60 -9.69 13.49 -10.82
N GLN A 61 -9.30 13.57 -9.53
CA GLN A 61 -9.94 14.43 -8.52
C GLN A 61 -9.28 15.80 -8.38
N GLY A 62 -8.32 16.15 -9.26
CA GLY A 62 -7.65 17.45 -9.29
C GLY A 62 -6.42 17.57 -8.42
N TYR A 63 -5.88 16.48 -7.86
CA TYR A 63 -4.61 16.49 -7.14
C TYR A 63 -3.42 16.60 -8.10
N GLN A 64 -2.35 17.26 -7.67
CA GLN A 64 -1.07 17.31 -8.38
C GLN A 64 -0.22 16.12 -7.93
N VAL A 65 -0.17 15.07 -8.76
CA VAL A 65 0.43 13.79 -8.37
C VAL A 65 1.77 13.57 -9.05
N THR A 66 2.83 13.37 -8.26
CA THR A 66 4.11 12.84 -8.71
C THR A 66 4.15 11.34 -8.38
N LEU A 67 4.30 10.50 -9.39
CA LEU A 67 4.42 9.05 -9.25
C LEU A 67 5.88 8.62 -9.31
N VAL A 68 6.26 7.75 -8.38
CA VAL A 68 7.59 7.14 -8.30
C VAL A 68 7.46 5.63 -8.19
N ASP A 69 8.20 4.90 -8.99
CA ASP A 69 8.31 3.43 -8.87
C ASP A 69 9.70 2.95 -9.30
N LEU A 70 10.07 1.76 -8.84
CA LEU A 70 11.33 1.12 -9.22
C LEU A 70 11.27 0.51 -10.63
N SER A 71 10.11 0.00 -11.05
CA SER A 71 9.90 -0.69 -12.32
C SER A 71 9.59 0.28 -13.46
N ALA A 72 10.46 0.32 -14.45
CA ALA A 72 10.23 1.12 -15.67
C ALA A 72 9.00 0.64 -16.46
N THR A 73 8.72 -0.66 -16.42
CA THR A 73 7.54 -1.27 -17.06
C THR A 73 6.25 -0.75 -16.43
N GLN A 74 6.18 -0.74 -15.09
CA GLN A 74 5.02 -0.21 -14.37
C GLN A 74 4.81 1.28 -14.63
N LEU A 75 5.88 2.07 -14.69
CA LEU A 75 5.80 3.49 -15.01
C LEU A 75 5.32 3.77 -16.44
N THR A 76 5.66 2.91 -17.39
CA THR A 76 5.12 3.00 -18.76
C THR A 76 3.62 2.78 -18.74
N GLN A 77 3.14 1.75 -18.05
CA GLN A 77 1.71 1.50 -17.89
C GLN A 77 0.99 2.65 -17.17
N ALA A 78 1.61 3.26 -16.16
CA ALA A 78 1.04 4.42 -15.47
C ALA A 78 0.79 5.60 -16.42
N ARG A 79 1.71 5.88 -17.35
CA ARG A 79 1.52 6.91 -18.39
C ARG A 79 0.35 6.55 -19.32
N ASP A 80 0.30 5.29 -19.78
CA ASP A 80 -0.77 4.81 -20.64
C ASP A 80 -2.15 4.88 -19.96
N TYR A 81 -2.22 4.56 -18.67
CA TYR A 81 -3.46 4.65 -17.90
C TYR A 81 -3.88 6.11 -17.65
N ALA A 82 -2.93 6.99 -17.37
CA ALA A 82 -3.20 8.44 -17.23
C ALA A 82 -3.75 9.02 -18.55
N GLU A 83 -3.13 8.71 -19.68
CA GLU A 83 -3.59 9.13 -21.01
C GLU A 83 -5.00 8.61 -21.32
N ARG A 84 -5.25 7.31 -21.13
CA ARG A 84 -6.59 6.72 -21.33
C ARG A 84 -7.66 7.30 -20.43
N SER A 85 -7.29 7.76 -19.24
CA SER A 85 -8.18 8.39 -18.27
C SER A 85 -8.33 9.90 -18.51
N ALA A 86 -7.64 10.46 -19.50
CA ALA A 86 -7.57 11.91 -19.79
C ALA A 86 -7.13 12.73 -18.57
N VAL A 87 -6.19 12.24 -17.77
CA VAL A 87 -5.58 12.95 -16.65
C VAL A 87 -4.08 13.15 -16.86
N THR A 88 -3.53 14.17 -16.22
CA THR A 88 -2.09 14.45 -16.26
C THR A 88 -1.49 14.20 -14.87
N LEU A 89 -0.43 13.41 -14.81
CA LEU A 89 0.45 13.32 -13.64
C LEU A 89 1.51 14.42 -13.72
N GLU A 90 1.83 15.06 -12.59
CA GLU A 90 2.85 16.12 -12.53
C GLU A 90 4.22 15.60 -12.97
N ALA A 91 4.57 14.40 -12.52
CA ALA A 91 5.76 13.69 -12.98
C ALA A 91 5.60 12.18 -12.80
N VAL A 92 6.34 11.39 -13.59
CA VAL A 92 6.45 9.94 -13.49
C VAL A 92 7.93 9.58 -13.54
N ILE A 93 8.49 9.17 -12.39
CA ILE A 93 9.94 9.10 -12.15
C ILE A 93 10.33 7.69 -11.70
N GLN A 94 11.35 7.13 -12.34
CA GLN A 94 11.96 5.86 -11.88
C GLN A 94 12.94 6.16 -10.75
N ALA A 95 12.67 5.61 -9.55
CA ALA A 95 13.58 5.71 -8.41
C ALA A 95 13.30 4.61 -7.37
N ASP A 96 14.33 4.37 -6.53
CA ASP A 96 14.24 3.48 -5.38
C ASP A 96 13.69 4.25 -4.17
N ALA A 97 12.73 3.65 -3.47
CA ALA A 97 12.17 4.21 -2.24
C ALA A 97 13.20 4.39 -1.11
N LEU A 98 14.32 3.67 -1.18
CA LEU A 98 15.45 3.78 -0.23
C LEU A 98 16.35 4.99 -0.51
N ALA A 99 16.29 5.58 -1.71
CA ALA A 99 17.17 6.67 -2.13
C ALA A 99 16.48 7.55 -3.17
N LEU A 100 15.51 8.34 -2.74
CA LEU A 100 14.80 9.24 -3.64
C LEU A 100 15.72 10.37 -4.12
N PRO A 101 15.80 10.61 -5.45
CA PRO A 101 16.66 11.66 -5.98
C PRO A 101 16.24 13.07 -5.52
N ALA A 102 17.19 13.98 -5.41
CA ALA A 102 16.96 15.35 -4.99
C ALA A 102 16.02 16.13 -5.94
N THR A 103 15.85 15.66 -7.18
CA THR A 103 14.89 16.20 -8.14
C THR A 103 13.43 16.02 -7.72
N ILE A 104 13.14 15.05 -6.85
CA ILE A 104 11.84 14.91 -6.18
C ILE A 104 11.84 15.87 -4.98
N ALA A 105 11.76 17.14 -5.27
CA ALA A 105 11.81 18.17 -4.24
C ALA A 105 10.43 18.40 -3.62
N GLY A 106 10.32 18.21 -2.29
CA GLY A 106 9.15 18.64 -1.52
C GLY A 106 8.99 20.19 -1.52
N PRO A 107 8.05 20.72 -0.80
CA PRO A 107 7.18 19.98 0.12
C PRO A 107 5.92 19.42 -0.57
N TYR A 108 5.53 18.21 -0.17
CA TYR A 108 4.25 17.60 -0.54
C TYR A 108 3.26 17.71 0.63
N ASP A 109 1.97 17.85 0.30
CA ASP A 109 0.88 17.85 1.28
C ASP A 109 0.59 16.45 1.81
N ALA A 110 0.74 15.44 0.94
CA ALA A 110 0.63 14.03 1.29
C ALA A 110 1.69 13.20 0.57
N VAL A 111 2.15 12.15 1.23
CA VAL A 111 3.00 11.10 0.63
C VAL A 111 2.29 9.76 0.84
N LEU A 112 2.09 9.03 -0.26
CA LEU A 112 1.66 7.64 -0.25
C LEU A 112 2.92 6.76 -0.34
N LEU A 113 3.01 5.75 0.50
CA LEU A 113 4.07 4.75 0.49
C LEU A 113 3.40 3.38 0.39
N PHE A 114 2.86 3.09 -0.81
CA PHE A 114 2.06 1.91 -1.09
C PHE A 114 2.89 0.92 -1.92
N GLY A 115 3.26 -0.20 -1.32
CA GLY A 115 4.08 -1.22 -1.98
C GLY A 115 5.45 -1.43 -1.33
N PRO A 116 6.33 -0.45 -1.26
CA PRO A 116 7.73 -0.67 -0.87
C PRO A 116 7.93 -1.37 0.47
N LEU A 117 7.18 -0.98 1.51
CA LEU A 117 7.43 -1.45 2.89
C LEU A 117 7.28 -2.96 3.07
N TYR A 118 6.45 -3.62 2.30
CA TYR A 118 6.32 -5.06 2.39
C TYR A 118 7.27 -5.84 1.45
N HIS A 119 8.08 -5.14 0.65
CA HIS A 119 9.17 -5.74 -0.12
C HIS A 119 10.55 -5.55 0.51
N LEU A 120 10.64 -4.72 1.55
CA LEU A 120 11.88 -4.45 2.29
C LEU A 120 11.96 -5.39 3.49
N LEU A 121 12.86 -6.39 3.42
CA LEU A 121 12.89 -7.47 4.41
C LEU A 121 13.45 -7.04 5.76
N THR A 122 14.39 -6.10 5.79
CA THR A 122 15.01 -5.65 7.03
C THR A 122 14.29 -4.44 7.63
N HIS A 123 14.30 -4.37 8.95
CA HIS A 123 13.76 -3.19 9.66
C HIS A 123 14.49 -1.89 9.24
N ALA A 124 15.81 -1.96 9.03
CA ALA A 124 16.60 -0.80 8.63
C ALA A 124 16.17 -0.24 7.27
N GLU A 125 15.94 -1.11 6.27
CA GLU A 125 15.43 -0.69 4.96
C GLU A 125 14.04 -0.05 5.08
N ARG A 126 13.12 -0.65 5.84
CA ARG A 126 11.79 -0.08 6.05
C ARG A 126 11.86 1.29 6.74
N ALA A 127 12.70 1.42 7.79
CA ALA A 127 12.92 2.69 8.45
C ALA A 127 13.51 3.75 7.51
N GLN A 128 14.47 3.38 6.66
CA GLN A 128 15.05 4.26 5.65
C GLN A 128 14.00 4.77 4.65
N ALA A 129 13.15 3.87 4.11
CA ALA A 129 12.10 4.27 3.17
C ALA A 129 11.08 5.24 3.82
N VAL A 130 10.73 5.03 5.10
CA VAL A 130 9.86 5.95 5.84
C VAL A 130 10.53 7.30 6.03
N VAL A 131 11.82 7.34 6.38
CA VAL A 131 12.58 8.59 6.52
C VAL A 131 12.64 9.34 5.18
N GLU A 132 12.94 8.66 4.07
CA GLU A 132 12.93 9.25 2.72
C GLU A 132 11.57 9.87 2.39
N ALA A 133 10.48 9.19 2.67
CA ALA A 133 9.13 9.70 2.50
C ALA A 133 8.86 10.94 3.38
N CYS A 134 9.22 10.89 4.68
CA CYS A 134 9.03 11.98 5.63
C CYS A 134 9.82 13.25 5.26
N THR A 135 11.00 13.13 4.63
CA THR A 135 11.78 14.28 4.20
C THR A 135 11.09 15.09 3.10
N ARG A 136 10.20 14.46 2.34
CA ARG A 136 9.43 15.10 1.24
C ARG A 136 8.14 15.76 1.73
N LEU A 137 7.66 15.45 2.95
CA LEU A 137 6.46 16.04 3.54
C LEU A 137 6.72 17.45 4.09
N ARG A 138 5.76 18.35 3.90
CA ARG A 138 5.70 19.58 4.68
C ARG A 138 5.38 19.31 6.15
N PRO A 139 5.69 20.23 7.08
CA PRO A 139 5.13 20.18 8.43
C PRO A 139 3.60 20.09 8.39
N GLY A 140 3.00 19.23 9.21
CA GLY A 140 1.57 18.92 9.19
C GLY A 140 1.10 18.06 8.01
N GLY A 141 1.98 17.70 7.07
CA GLY A 141 1.65 16.83 5.93
C GLY A 141 1.33 15.41 6.34
N LEU A 142 0.52 14.73 5.53
CA LEU A 142 0.07 13.35 5.76
C LEU A 142 1.03 12.34 5.14
N LEU A 143 1.43 11.32 5.89
CA LEU A 143 1.96 10.08 5.32
C LEU A 143 0.91 8.98 5.44
N ALA A 144 0.58 8.36 4.31
CA ALA A 144 -0.22 7.15 4.24
C ALA A 144 0.66 5.99 3.75
N ALA A 145 0.66 4.87 4.45
CA ALA A 145 1.49 3.72 4.09
C ALA A 145 0.70 2.41 4.19
N THR A 146 0.97 1.46 3.29
CA THR A 146 0.36 0.14 3.34
C THR A 146 1.35 -0.94 3.76
N PHE A 147 0.83 -1.91 4.50
CA PHE A 147 1.53 -3.11 4.92
C PHE A 147 0.65 -4.33 4.62
N VAL A 148 1.26 -5.45 4.26
CA VAL A 148 0.58 -6.74 4.23
C VAL A 148 0.59 -7.31 5.65
N SER A 149 -0.58 -7.73 6.14
CA SER A 149 -0.73 -8.29 7.48
C SER A 149 0.01 -9.62 7.63
N ARG A 150 0.63 -9.84 8.80
CA ARG A 150 1.27 -11.13 9.15
C ARG A 150 0.33 -12.33 9.03
N PHE A 151 -0.95 -12.09 9.14
CA PHE A 151 -1.96 -13.15 9.10
C PHE A 151 -2.52 -13.43 7.69
N ALA A 152 -2.24 -12.55 6.72
CA ALA A 152 -2.71 -12.68 5.34
C ALA A 152 -2.28 -14.01 4.67
N PRO A 153 -0.98 -14.41 4.68
CA PRO A 153 -0.55 -15.65 4.04
C PRO A 153 -1.19 -16.90 4.64
N PHE A 154 -1.53 -16.88 5.93
CA PHE A 154 -2.18 -18.02 6.58
C PHE A 154 -3.66 -18.13 6.19
N ARG A 155 -4.36 -17.00 6.00
CA ARG A 155 -5.73 -17.04 5.46
C ARG A 155 -5.75 -17.49 4.00
N ASP A 156 -4.81 -16.99 3.21
CA ASP A 156 -4.68 -17.38 1.80
C ASP A 156 -4.38 -18.87 1.67
N ALA A 157 -3.43 -19.38 2.46
CA ALA A 157 -3.12 -20.80 2.52
C ALA A 157 -4.32 -21.66 2.99
N ALA A 158 -5.05 -21.22 4.01
CA ALA A 158 -6.23 -21.93 4.48
C ALA A 158 -7.32 -22.04 3.40
N ALA A 159 -7.42 -21.04 2.52
CA ALA A 159 -8.40 -21.02 1.43
C ALA A 159 -7.95 -21.80 0.19
N LYS A 160 -6.65 -21.76 -0.16
CA LYS A 160 -6.13 -22.26 -1.44
C LYS A 160 -5.33 -23.56 -1.33
N ASP A 161 -4.54 -23.69 -0.27
CA ASP A 161 -3.68 -24.86 -0.01
C ASP A 161 -3.57 -25.14 1.50
N PRO A 162 -4.62 -25.73 2.11
CA PRO A 162 -4.63 -25.99 3.55
C PRO A 162 -3.59 -27.01 4.00
N LEU A 163 -2.95 -27.74 3.08
CA LEU A 163 -1.87 -28.66 3.39
C LEU A 163 -0.52 -27.95 3.55
N TRP A 164 -0.39 -26.71 3.13
CA TRP A 164 0.83 -25.92 3.25
C TRP A 164 1.44 -25.96 4.65
N ILE A 165 0.60 -25.89 5.68
CA ILE A 165 1.02 -25.87 7.08
C ILE A 165 1.79 -27.13 7.51
N ILE A 166 1.53 -28.28 6.88
CA ILE A 166 2.23 -29.55 7.17
C ILE A 166 3.30 -29.90 6.14
N GLN A 167 3.30 -29.27 4.99
CA GLN A 167 4.31 -29.49 3.95
C GLN A 167 5.66 -28.89 4.35
N ASP A 168 5.65 -27.70 4.98
CA ASP A 168 6.85 -27.05 5.51
C ASP A 168 6.55 -26.34 6.85
N PRO A 169 6.42 -27.08 7.93
CA PRO A 169 6.05 -26.51 9.24
C PRO A 169 7.13 -25.55 9.78
N ALA A 170 8.41 -25.80 9.47
CA ALA A 170 9.50 -24.92 9.92
C ALA A 170 9.43 -23.55 9.25
N TYR A 171 9.11 -23.50 7.97
CA TYR A 171 8.93 -22.25 7.25
C TYR A 171 7.63 -21.52 7.65
N THR A 172 6.57 -22.26 7.86
CA THR A 172 5.32 -21.73 8.41
C THR A 172 5.55 -21.01 9.74
N GLU A 173 6.29 -21.65 10.66
CA GLU A 173 6.66 -21.06 11.94
C GLU A 173 7.58 -19.86 11.78
N HIS A 174 8.58 -19.92 10.87
CA HIS A 174 9.45 -18.79 10.55
C HIS A 174 8.64 -17.55 10.11
N VAL A 175 7.73 -17.70 9.16
CA VAL A 175 6.88 -16.59 8.69
C VAL A 175 5.98 -16.07 9.82
N LEU A 176 5.41 -16.94 10.63
CA LEU A 176 4.56 -16.56 11.77
C LEU A 176 5.35 -15.70 12.78
N GLN A 177 6.56 -16.10 13.13
CA GLN A 177 7.38 -15.43 14.14
C GLN A 177 8.00 -14.15 13.63
N THR A 178 8.55 -14.16 12.40
CA THR A 178 9.38 -13.06 11.87
C THR A 178 8.65 -12.14 10.90
N GLY A 179 7.60 -12.63 10.25
CA GLY A 179 6.95 -11.97 9.12
C GLY A 179 7.75 -12.02 7.81
N VAL A 180 8.92 -12.65 7.80
CA VAL A 180 9.80 -12.66 6.62
C VAL A 180 9.44 -13.80 5.68
N HIS A 181 9.16 -13.46 4.43
CA HIS A 181 9.00 -14.38 3.30
C HIS A 181 10.12 -14.11 2.29
N ASP A 182 11.12 -14.98 2.25
CA ASP A 182 12.34 -14.81 1.46
C ASP A 182 12.46 -15.76 0.26
N ARG A 183 11.54 -16.72 0.12
CA ARG A 183 11.61 -17.75 -0.94
C ARG A 183 11.23 -17.25 -2.32
N GLY A 184 10.22 -16.41 -2.45
CA GLY A 184 9.89 -15.69 -3.68
C GLY A 184 9.41 -16.54 -4.86
N GLU A 185 8.80 -17.70 -4.61
CA GLU A 185 8.35 -18.64 -5.66
C GLU A 185 7.02 -18.22 -6.29
N LEU A 186 6.02 -17.85 -5.49
CA LEU A 186 4.68 -17.47 -5.93
C LEU A 186 4.40 -15.98 -5.74
N PHE A 187 5.10 -15.38 -4.78
CA PHE A 187 5.08 -13.95 -4.47
C PHE A 187 6.53 -13.50 -4.29
N PRO A 188 6.90 -12.27 -4.66
CA PRO A 188 8.26 -11.80 -4.43
C PRO A 188 8.55 -11.80 -2.94
N GLN A 189 9.82 -11.74 -2.57
CA GLN A 189 10.19 -11.61 -1.16
C GLN A 189 9.34 -10.54 -0.47
N ALA A 190 8.88 -10.83 0.74
CA ALA A 190 7.98 -9.95 1.46
C ALA A 190 8.22 -9.94 2.97
N TYR A 191 7.83 -8.84 3.59
CA TYR A 191 7.68 -8.71 5.03
C TYR A 191 6.19 -8.53 5.36
N PHE A 192 5.65 -9.45 6.13
CA PHE A 192 4.29 -9.42 6.65
C PHE A 192 4.29 -8.78 8.04
N ALA A 193 3.73 -7.58 8.16
CA ALA A 193 3.78 -6.81 9.39
C ALA A 193 2.76 -7.29 10.42
N HIS A 194 3.18 -7.50 11.67
CA HIS A 194 2.23 -7.61 12.77
C HIS A 194 1.61 -6.22 13.03
N PRO A 195 0.29 -6.09 13.27
CA PRO A 195 -0.35 -4.78 13.45
C PRO A 195 0.32 -3.90 14.53
N THR A 196 0.85 -4.50 15.59
CA THR A 196 1.53 -3.79 16.67
C THR A 196 2.91 -3.25 16.31
N GLU A 197 3.49 -3.66 15.18
CA GLU A 197 4.82 -3.22 14.73
C GLU A 197 4.75 -1.95 13.86
N VAL A 198 3.57 -1.64 13.32
CA VAL A 198 3.39 -0.58 12.33
C VAL A 198 3.59 0.79 12.94
N ALA A 199 2.83 1.16 13.97
CA ALA A 199 2.94 2.48 14.60
C ALA A 199 4.34 2.76 15.16
N PRO A 200 5.00 1.84 15.90
CA PRO A 200 6.37 2.06 16.38
C PRO A 200 7.40 2.35 15.26
N LEU A 201 7.32 1.65 14.10
CA LEU A 201 8.19 1.92 12.96
C LEU A 201 8.00 3.35 12.44
N MET A 202 6.76 3.78 12.29
CA MET A 202 6.42 5.08 11.72
C MET A 202 6.73 6.24 12.68
N GLU A 203 6.46 6.04 13.97
CA GLU A 203 6.74 7.01 15.03
C GLU A 203 8.24 7.21 15.25
N ALA A 204 9.04 6.17 15.08
CA ALA A 204 10.51 6.27 15.12
C ALA A 204 11.07 7.19 14.03
N ALA A 205 10.35 7.38 12.92
CA ALA A 205 10.68 8.36 11.88
C ALA A 205 10.13 9.77 12.15
N GLY A 206 9.55 9.99 13.32
CA GLY A 206 9.03 11.29 13.77
C GLY A 206 7.59 11.60 13.36
N LEU A 207 6.80 10.62 12.94
CA LEU A 207 5.39 10.79 12.63
C LEU A 207 4.52 10.72 13.89
N THR A 208 3.40 11.42 13.89
CA THR A 208 2.34 11.25 14.88
C THR A 208 1.25 10.37 14.27
N THR A 209 1.05 9.18 14.83
CA THR A 209 0.04 8.22 14.36
C THR A 209 -1.37 8.80 14.51
N GLN A 210 -2.15 8.76 13.42
CA GLN A 210 -3.56 9.16 13.39
C GLN A 210 -4.48 7.94 13.38
N ALA A 211 -4.15 6.93 12.58
CA ALA A 211 -4.93 5.71 12.48
C ALA A 211 -4.10 4.54 11.91
N LEU A 212 -4.50 3.33 12.29
CA LEU A 212 -4.18 2.10 11.59
C LEU A 212 -5.51 1.42 11.25
N ILE A 213 -5.70 1.04 9.99
CA ILE A 213 -6.99 0.59 9.45
C ILE A 213 -6.78 -0.72 8.70
N GLY A 214 -7.56 -1.75 9.03
CA GLY A 214 -7.63 -2.96 8.23
C GLY A 214 -8.51 -2.72 7.00
N VAL A 215 -7.93 -2.83 5.80
CA VAL A 215 -8.58 -2.33 4.58
C VAL A 215 -9.67 -3.25 4.08
N GLU A 216 -9.39 -4.53 3.87
CA GLU A 216 -10.39 -5.54 3.51
C GLU A 216 -11.21 -5.99 4.73
N GLY A 217 -10.60 -5.92 5.90
CA GLY A 217 -11.22 -6.24 7.18
C GLY A 217 -11.87 -7.61 7.18
N ILE A 218 -13.13 -7.65 7.59
CA ILE A 218 -13.90 -8.90 7.71
C ILE A 218 -14.26 -9.54 6.37
N VAL A 219 -14.12 -8.83 5.24
CA VAL A 219 -14.40 -9.41 3.91
C VAL A 219 -13.17 -10.08 3.29
N ALA A 220 -12.00 -9.97 3.92
CA ALA A 220 -10.79 -10.69 3.49
C ALA A 220 -11.09 -12.20 3.38
N GLY A 221 -10.73 -12.80 2.22
CA GLY A 221 -11.07 -14.19 1.88
C GLY A 221 -12.51 -14.41 1.38
N HIS A 222 -13.39 -13.41 1.45
CA HIS A 222 -14.77 -13.45 0.94
C HIS A 222 -15.07 -12.31 -0.04
N GLU A 223 -14.04 -11.70 -0.61
CA GLU A 223 -14.17 -10.50 -1.44
C GLU A 223 -14.98 -10.75 -2.71
N GLU A 224 -14.97 -11.95 -3.27
CA GLU A 224 -15.67 -12.26 -4.51
C GLU A 224 -17.17 -11.94 -4.40
N GLN A 225 -17.81 -12.35 -3.31
CA GLN A 225 -19.23 -12.13 -3.07
C GLN A 225 -19.57 -10.64 -2.90
N VAL A 226 -18.71 -9.90 -2.18
CA VAL A 226 -18.89 -8.48 -1.95
C VAL A 226 -18.55 -7.68 -3.22
N ASN A 227 -17.49 -8.06 -3.93
CA ASN A 227 -17.07 -7.42 -5.18
C ASN A 227 -18.08 -7.59 -6.33
N ALA A 228 -18.93 -8.62 -6.28
CA ALA A 228 -20.03 -8.80 -7.24
C ALA A 228 -21.19 -7.81 -7.02
N LEU A 229 -21.25 -7.14 -5.86
CA LEU A 229 -22.30 -6.17 -5.56
C LEU A 229 -22.07 -4.84 -6.29
N THR A 230 -23.15 -4.09 -6.49
CA THR A 230 -23.17 -2.75 -7.09
C THR A 230 -24.12 -1.82 -6.34
N GLY A 231 -24.01 -0.50 -6.60
CA GLY A 231 -24.91 0.51 -6.03
C GLY A 231 -24.90 0.52 -4.50
N ALA A 232 -26.07 0.77 -3.90
CA ALA A 232 -26.22 0.98 -2.46
C ALA A 232 -25.72 -0.19 -1.59
N ALA A 233 -25.84 -1.44 -2.08
CA ALA A 233 -25.34 -2.61 -1.34
C ALA A 233 -23.80 -2.62 -1.28
N TRP A 234 -23.14 -2.33 -2.40
CA TRP A 234 -21.68 -2.16 -2.44
C TRP A 234 -21.23 -1.02 -1.54
N ASP A 235 -21.85 0.16 -1.65
CA ASP A 235 -21.50 1.34 -0.88
C ASP A 235 -21.64 1.10 0.64
N ALA A 236 -22.69 0.37 1.04
CA ALA A 236 -22.92 -0.01 2.43
C ALA A 236 -21.82 -0.96 2.96
N TRP A 237 -21.38 -1.95 2.17
CA TRP A 237 -20.29 -2.85 2.54
C TRP A 237 -18.97 -2.11 2.65
N VAL A 238 -18.64 -1.22 1.72
CA VAL A 238 -17.40 -0.42 1.78
C VAL A 238 -17.41 0.48 3.02
N ALA A 239 -18.53 1.14 3.31
CA ALA A 239 -18.67 2.01 4.49
C ALA A 239 -18.59 1.22 5.80
N LEU A 240 -19.23 0.05 5.87
CA LEU A 240 -19.14 -0.84 7.04
C LEU A 240 -17.72 -1.34 7.26
N ASN A 241 -17.07 -1.79 6.18
CA ASN A 241 -15.73 -2.34 6.26
C ASN A 241 -14.70 -1.27 6.69
N GLU A 242 -14.79 -0.04 6.18
CA GLU A 242 -13.96 1.09 6.66
C GLU A 242 -14.15 1.32 8.17
N ARG A 243 -15.40 1.30 8.65
CA ARG A 243 -15.70 1.52 10.08
C ARG A 243 -15.16 0.39 10.96
N LEU A 244 -15.35 -0.85 10.55
CA LEU A 244 -14.87 -2.03 11.28
C LEU A 244 -13.35 -2.15 11.23
N GLY A 245 -12.73 -1.78 10.11
CA GLY A 245 -11.27 -1.78 9.95
C GLY A 245 -10.54 -0.83 10.89
N ARG A 246 -11.23 0.14 11.51
CA ARG A 246 -10.69 1.03 12.55
C ARG A 246 -10.70 0.42 13.95
N ASP A 247 -11.40 -0.69 14.15
CA ASP A 247 -11.40 -1.41 15.43
C ASP A 247 -10.09 -2.18 15.61
N PRO A 248 -9.29 -1.90 16.65
CA PRO A 248 -8.03 -2.60 16.90
C PRO A 248 -8.17 -4.13 17.00
N ALA A 249 -9.33 -4.62 17.45
CA ALA A 249 -9.60 -6.06 17.55
C ALA A 249 -9.72 -6.74 16.19
N LEU A 250 -9.98 -5.98 15.11
CA LEU A 250 -10.20 -6.49 13.75
C LEU A 250 -9.02 -6.26 12.81
N LEU A 251 -7.95 -5.56 13.24
CA LEU A 251 -6.78 -5.33 12.38
C LEU A 251 -6.15 -6.63 11.87
N GLY A 252 -6.13 -7.68 12.69
CA GLY A 252 -5.63 -9.00 12.29
C GLY A 252 -6.52 -9.73 11.27
N ALA A 253 -7.75 -9.29 11.05
CA ALA A 253 -8.65 -9.88 10.05
C ALA A 253 -8.39 -9.37 8.62
N ALA A 254 -7.71 -8.25 8.45
CA ALA A 254 -7.42 -7.68 7.14
C ALA A 254 -6.18 -8.31 6.50
N ASP A 255 -6.14 -8.30 5.16
CA ASP A 255 -4.95 -8.66 4.39
C ASP A 255 -4.00 -7.48 4.28
N HIS A 256 -4.52 -6.25 4.13
CA HIS A 256 -3.73 -5.03 4.13
C HIS A 256 -4.08 -4.13 5.31
N LEU A 257 -3.04 -3.48 5.84
CA LEU A 257 -3.14 -2.47 6.89
C LEU A 257 -2.76 -1.12 6.29
N LEU A 258 -3.64 -0.14 6.39
CA LEU A 258 -3.39 1.25 5.99
C LEU A 258 -3.05 2.07 7.23
N TYR A 259 -1.82 2.56 7.28
CA TYR A 259 -1.36 3.51 8.29
C TYR A 259 -1.57 4.95 7.82
N LEU A 260 -1.99 5.82 8.73
CA LEU A 260 -2.05 7.27 8.55
C LEU A 260 -1.28 7.94 9.70
N GLY A 261 -0.40 8.87 9.36
CA GLY A 261 0.30 9.69 10.35
C GLY A 261 0.68 11.06 9.78
N ASN A 262 0.81 12.05 10.65
CA ASN A 262 1.20 13.40 10.26
C ASN A 262 2.64 13.71 10.69
N LYS A 263 3.36 14.43 9.83
CA LYS A 263 4.61 15.06 10.21
C LYS A 263 4.32 16.20 11.20
N PRO A 264 4.91 16.22 12.41
CA PRO A 264 4.67 17.27 13.37
C PRO A 264 4.92 18.67 12.80
N VAL A 265 4.15 19.63 13.30
CA VAL A 265 4.44 21.06 13.07
C VAL A 265 5.45 21.48 14.14
N PRO A 266 6.55 22.16 13.76
CA PRO A 266 7.58 22.62 14.69
C PRO A 266 7.03 23.54 15.79
#